data_4517570fba2f3d371b3347cf489a757f
#
_entry.id   4517570fba2f3d371b3347cf489a757f
#
_cell.length_a   1.000
_cell.length_b   1.000
_cell.length_c   1.000
_cell.angle_alpha   90.00
_cell.angle_beta   90.00
_cell.angle_gamma   90.00
#
_symmetry.space_group_name_H-M   'P 1'
#
loop_
_entity.id
_entity.type
_entity.pdbx_description
1 polymer ?
#
loop_
_entity_poly.entity_id
_entity_poly.type
_entity_poly.pdbx_seq_one_letter_code
_entity_poly.pdbx_strand_id
1 'polypeptide(L)'
;MATYLLNLGHTVTLPKRRMARDFADRKEFADKGDVYASGKRIEVKHIKHDFQYQAWPFETAAICAKKSFDAADPRPDYYYIVNASLTVAALVDVKTTLPDWLVRKITDKERGYDYDVYAVTPEYLGWRYIDFEERL
;
A
#
# COMPACT_ATOMS: atom_id res chain seq x y z
N MET A 1 -2.79 8.92 -4.97
CA MET A 1 -2.33 7.68 -5.62
C MET A 1 -3.07 7.39 -6.93
N ALA A 2 -4.39 7.53 -7.00
CA ALA A 2 -5.11 7.34 -8.25
C ALA A 2 -4.64 8.29 -9.36
N THR A 3 -4.41 9.56 -9.04
CA THR A 3 -3.87 10.53 -9.99
C THR A 3 -2.50 10.11 -10.51
N TYR A 4 -1.64 9.62 -9.63
CA TYR A 4 -0.33 9.11 -10.03
C TYR A 4 -0.45 7.95 -11.01
N LEU A 5 -1.34 7.00 -10.76
CA LEU A 5 -1.53 5.85 -11.63
C LEU A 5 -2.08 6.25 -13.00
N LEU A 6 -2.99 7.23 -13.06
CA LEU A 6 -3.48 7.77 -14.33
C LEU A 6 -2.33 8.36 -15.15
N ASN A 7 -1.41 9.05 -14.49
CA ASN A 7 -0.25 9.66 -15.15
C ASN A 7 0.74 8.63 -15.70
N LEU A 8 0.69 7.42 -15.22
CA LEU A 8 1.47 6.31 -15.76
C LEU A 8 0.77 5.60 -16.94
N GLY A 9 -0.40 6.08 -17.35
CA GLY A 9 -1.13 5.49 -18.45
C GLY A 9 -2.03 4.32 -18.07
N HIS A 10 -2.21 4.08 -16.79
CA HIS A 10 -3.11 3.02 -16.32
C HIS A 10 -4.56 3.44 -16.40
N THR A 11 -5.43 2.47 -16.66
CA THR A 11 -6.87 2.66 -16.49
C THR A 11 -7.18 2.45 -15.02
N VAL A 12 -7.71 3.49 -14.38
CA VAL A 12 -7.98 3.48 -12.93
C VAL A 12 -9.48 3.39 -12.69
N THR A 13 -9.87 2.43 -11.84
CA THR A 13 -11.27 2.27 -11.41
C THR A 13 -11.36 2.46 -9.92
N LEU A 14 -12.18 3.41 -9.48
CA LEU A 14 -12.43 3.66 -8.07
C LEU A 14 -13.83 3.20 -7.70
N PRO A 15 -14.05 2.74 -6.45
CA PRO A 15 -15.38 2.37 -5.99
C PRO A 15 -16.33 3.57 -6.06
N LYS A 16 -17.40 3.45 -6.86
CA LYS A 16 -18.33 4.55 -7.10
C LYS A 16 -18.92 5.15 -5.84
N ARG A 17 -19.35 4.32 -4.91
CA ARG A 17 -19.98 4.80 -3.67
C ARG A 17 -19.04 5.67 -2.83
N ARG A 18 -17.73 5.54 -3.00
CA ARG A 18 -16.76 6.35 -2.28
C ARG A 18 -16.47 7.67 -2.96
N MET A 19 -16.65 7.71 -4.27
CA MET A 19 -16.41 8.93 -5.05
C MET A 19 -17.41 10.04 -4.75
N ALA A 20 -18.64 9.68 -4.35
CA ALA A 20 -19.73 10.63 -4.09
C ALA A 20 -19.80 11.07 -2.62
N ARG A 21 -18.83 10.70 -1.79
CA ARG A 21 -18.91 10.89 -0.36
C ARG A 21 -18.17 12.12 0.13
N ASP A 22 -18.46 12.46 1.41
CA ASP A 22 -17.83 13.57 2.10
C ASP A 22 -16.41 13.28 2.58
N PHE A 23 -15.86 14.17 3.40
CA PHE A 23 -14.50 14.05 3.91
C PHE A 23 -14.27 12.83 4.80
N ALA A 24 -15.25 12.45 5.60
CA ALA A 24 -15.12 11.29 6.48
C ALA A 24 -14.97 10.01 5.65
N ASP A 25 -15.78 9.89 4.60
CA ASP A 25 -15.71 8.75 3.71
C ASP A 25 -14.43 8.73 2.88
N ARG A 26 -13.94 9.91 2.48
CA ARG A 26 -12.68 10.00 1.77
C ARG A 26 -11.50 9.55 2.64
N LYS A 27 -11.54 9.85 3.92
CA LYS A 27 -10.53 9.37 4.86
C LYS A 27 -10.57 7.84 4.96
N GLU A 28 -11.76 7.28 5.11
CA GLU A 28 -11.92 5.82 5.15
C GLU A 28 -11.41 5.18 3.86
N PHE A 29 -11.72 5.77 2.72
CA PHE A 29 -11.23 5.30 1.43
C PHE A 29 -9.70 5.32 1.37
N ALA A 30 -9.08 6.41 1.81
CA ALA A 30 -7.63 6.53 1.83
C ALA A 30 -6.98 5.51 2.76
N ASP A 31 -7.59 5.26 3.92
CA ASP A 31 -7.09 4.27 4.88
C ASP A 31 -7.16 2.85 4.31
N LYS A 32 -8.22 2.52 3.58
CA LYS A 32 -8.35 1.24 2.91
C LYS A 32 -7.50 1.15 1.66
N GLY A 33 -7.29 2.30 0.99
CA GLY A 33 -6.37 2.45 -0.10
C GLY A 33 -6.60 1.60 -1.34
N ASP A 34 -7.81 1.04 -1.53
CA ASP A 34 -8.09 0.18 -2.67
C ASP A 34 -8.18 0.98 -3.98
N VAL A 35 -7.28 0.69 -4.90
CA VAL A 35 -7.24 1.30 -6.22
C VAL A 35 -7.12 0.19 -7.26
N TYR A 36 -7.87 0.32 -8.35
CA TYR A 36 -7.78 -0.61 -9.47
C TYR A 36 -7.20 0.11 -10.67
N ALA A 37 -6.09 -0.41 -11.18
CA ALA A 37 -5.39 0.16 -12.34
C ALA A 37 -5.10 -0.94 -13.35
N SER A 38 -5.59 -0.79 -14.57
CA SER A 38 -5.39 -1.78 -15.66
C SER A 38 -5.81 -3.19 -15.24
N GLY A 39 -6.94 -3.30 -14.53
CA GLY A 39 -7.46 -4.58 -14.05
C GLY A 39 -6.73 -5.16 -12.82
N LYS A 40 -5.76 -4.43 -12.28
CA LYS A 40 -5.01 -4.87 -11.10
C LYS A 40 -5.54 -4.18 -9.85
N ARG A 41 -5.62 -4.93 -8.75
CA ARG A 41 -5.97 -4.38 -7.45
C ARG A 41 -4.70 -3.93 -6.74
N ILE A 42 -4.65 -2.66 -6.38
CA ILE A 42 -3.53 -2.06 -5.67
C ILE A 42 -4.00 -1.59 -4.31
N GLU A 43 -3.38 -2.04 -3.27
CA GLU A 43 -3.64 -1.56 -1.93
C GLU A 43 -2.58 -0.55 -1.53
N VAL A 44 -3.00 0.64 -1.14
CA VAL A 44 -2.12 1.76 -0.82
C VAL A 44 -2.06 1.94 0.69
N LYS A 45 -0.85 2.01 1.23
CA LYS A 45 -0.60 2.21 2.64
C LYS A 45 0.28 3.45 2.80
N HIS A 46 -0.16 4.38 3.61
CA HIS A 46 0.60 5.58 3.93
C HIS A 46 1.22 5.44 5.33
N ILE A 47 2.53 5.57 5.44
CA ILE A 47 3.20 5.46 6.73
C ILE A 47 3.77 6.81 7.17
N LYS A 48 4.03 6.93 8.47
CA LYS A 48 4.50 8.19 9.05
C LYS A 48 5.97 8.48 8.81
N HIS A 49 6.75 7.48 8.44
CA HIS A 49 8.17 7.65 8.17
C HIS A 49 8.38 8.22 6.77
N ASP A 50 9.27 9.20 6.66
CA ASP A 50 9.57 9.85 5.38
C ASP A 50 10.78 9.20 4.70
N PHE A 51 10.71 7.90 4.48
CA PHE A 51 11.79 7.17 3.81
C PHE A 51 12.04 7.74 2.41
N GLN A 52 13.25 7.55 1.92
CA GLN A 52 13.66 8.04 0.61
C GLN A 52 13.74 6.91 -0.42
N TYR A 53 13.87 7.28 -1.67
CA TYR A 53 13.95 6.35 -2.79
C TYR A 53 15.09 5.36 -2.60
N GLN A 54 14.79 4.07 -2.70
CA GLN A 54 15.74 2.96 -2.52
C GLN A 54 16.43 2.95 -1.15
N ALA A 55 15.84 3.62 -0.16
CA ALA A 55 16.40 3.73 1.18
C ALA A 55 15.36 3.33 2.23
N TRP A 56 15.08 2.05 2.32
CA TRP A 56 14.14 1.53 3.32
C TRP A 56 14.84 1.52 4.69
N PRO A 57 14.25 2.20 5.70
CA PRO A 57 14.95 2.43 6.97
C PRO A 57 14.84 1.28 7.98
N PHE A 58 14.04 0.27 7.69
CA PHE A 58 13.78 -0.82 8.62
C PHE A 58 14.37 -2.12 8.10
N GLU A 59 14.54 -3.09 9.00
CA GLU A 59 15.05 -4.41 8.66
C GLU A 59 14.13 -5.16 7.68
N THR A 60 12.83 -4.99 7.87
CA THR A 60 11.81 -5.57 6.98
C THR A 60 10.75 -4.53 6.67
N ALA A 61 10.00 -4.75 5.59
CA ALA A 61 8.84 -3.96 5.25
C ALA A 61 7.57 -4.76 5.58
N ALA A 62 6.78 -4.27 6.51
CA ALA A 62 5.48 -4.86 6.83
C ALA A 62 4.51 -4.56 5.69
N ILE A 63 3.89 -5.60 5.15
CA ILE A 63 3.01 -5.49 3.99
C ILE A 63 1.56 -5.35 4.42
N CYS A 64 1.06 -6.30 5.20
CA CYS A 64 -0.36 -6.39 5.56
C CYS A 64 -0.55 -7.35 6.72
N ALA A 65 -1.72 -7.24 7.37
CA ALA A 65 -2.12 -8.22 8.37
C ALA A 65 -2.31 -9.58 7.70
N LYS A 66 -1.73 -10.60 8.26
CA LYS A 66 -1.82 -11.97 7.73
C LYS A 66 -3.26 -12.42 7.58
N LYS A 67 -4.07 -12.20 8.60
CA LYS A 67 -5.48 -12.58 8.60
C LYS A 67 -6.24 -11.94 7.45
N SER A 68 -6.00 -10.66 7.20
CA SER A 68 -6.69 -9.92 6.14
C SER A 68 -6.31 -10.43 4.75
N PHE A 69 -5.01 -10.66 4.54
CA PHE A 69 -4.54 -11.18 3.26
C PHE A 69 -5.05 -12.60 2.99
N ASP A 70 -4.99 -13.46 4.00
CA ASP A 70 -5.41 -14.86 3.84
C ASP A 70 -6.91 -14.98 3.54
N ALA A 71 -7.72 -14.02 4.02
CA ALA A 71 -9.15 -13.99 3.79
C ALA A 71 -9.57 -13.21 2.54
N ALA A 72 -8.66 -12.47 1.92
CA ALA A 72 -8.99 -11.62 0.78
C ALA A 72 -9.29 -12.43 -0.49
N ASP A 73 -10.37 -12.05 -1.18
CA ASP A 73 -10.75 -12.64 -2.46
C ASP A 73 -11.46 -11.59 -3.31
N PRO A 74 -10.84 -11.14 -4.41
CA PRO A 74 -9.49 -11.45 -4.84
C PRO A 74 -8.42 -10.82 -3.95
N ARG A 75 -7.25 -11.42 -3.94
CA ARG A 75 -6.10 -10.84 -3.25
C ARG A 75 -5.55 -9.63 -4.01
N PRO A 76 -4.95 -8.66 -3.31
CA PRO A 76 -4.27 -7.57 -4.00
C PRO A 76 -3.15 -8.06 -4.91
N ASP A 77 -2.97 -7.39 -6.04
CA ASP A 77 -1.85 -7.67 -6.94
C ASP A 77 -0.58 -6.94 -6.51
N TYR A 78 -0.76 -5.76 -5.91
CA TYR A 78 0.34 -4.91 -5.46
C TYR A 78 0.00 -4.23 -4.15
N TYR A 79 1.04 -3.96 -3.36
CA TYR A 79 0.97 -3.03 -2.23
C TYR A 79 1.91 -1.88 -2.51
N TYR A 80 1.41 -0.67 -2.35
CA TYR A 80 2.20 0.55 -2.44
C TYR A 80 2.30 1.14 -1.05
N ILE A 81 3.52 1.25 -0.54
CA ILE A 81 3.80 1.86 0.76
C ILE A 81 4.34 3.25 0.48
N VAL A 82 3.57 4.27 0.84
CA VAL A 82 3.88 5.67 0.52
C VAL A 82 4.48 6.35 1.73
N ASN A 83 5.56 7.09 1.51
CA ASN A 83 6.23 7.81 2.60
C ASN A 83 5.42 9.00 3.10
N ALA A 84 5.84 9.59 4.23
CA ALA A 84 5.08 10.66 4.89
C ALA A 84 4.86 11.88 4.00
N SER A 85 5.84 12.25 3.18
CA SER A 85 5.75 13.42 2.31
C SER A 85 5.01 13.16 0.99
N LEU A 86 4.57 11.94 0.72
CA LEU A 86 3.89 11.55 -0.52
C LEU A 86 4.79 11.74 -1.75
N THR A 87 6.07 11.53 -1.62
CA THR A 87 7.05 11.72 -2.70
C THR A 87 7.61 10.42 -3.24
N VAL A 88 7.58 9.35 -2.44
CA VAL A 88 8.18 8.06 -2.79
C VAL A 88 7.25 6.93 -2.38
N ALA A 89 7.14 5.91 -3.20
CA ALA A 89 6.46 4.67 -2.87
C ALA A 89 7.42 3.49 -2.97
N ALA A 90 7.36 2.62 -1.97
CA ALA A 90 7.94 1.29 -2.02
C ALA A 90 6.84 0.33 -2.48
N LEU A 91 7.16 -0.55 -3.42
CA LEU A 91 6.18 -1.42 -4.05
C LEU A 91 6.45 -2.87 -3.73
N VAL A 92 5.38 -3.60 -3.43
CA VAL A 92 5.43 -5.06 -3.29
C VAL A 92 4.60 -5.67 -4.40
N ASP A 93 5.23 -6.41 -5.29
CA ASP A 93 4.55 -7.21 -6.30
C ASP A 93 4.19 -8.55 -5.66
N VAL A 94 2.93 -8.78 -5.39
CA VAL A 94 2.48 -9.95 -4.65
C VAL A 94 2.86 -11.24 -5.38
N LYS A 95 2.59 -11.32 -6.67
CA LYS A 95 2.82 -12.54 -7.46
C LYS A 95 4.28 -12.97 -7.43
N THR A 96 5.21 -12.05 -7.56
CA THR A 96 6.63 -12.38 -7.66
C THR A 96 7.30 -12.55 -6.30
N THR A 97 6.81 -11.86 -5.26
CA THR A 97 7.47 -11.84 -3.95
C THR A 97 6.85 -12.79 -2.92
N LEU A 98 5.60 -13.20 -3.12
CA LEU A 98 4.87 -14.01 -2.14
C LEU A 98 5.64 -15.22 -1.59
N PRO A 99 6.38 -16.00 -2.41
CA PRO A 99 7.14 -17.14 -1.88
C PRO A 99 8.21 -16.76 -0.86
N ASP A 100 8.64 -15.50 -0.85
CA ASP A 100 9.69 -15.01 0.04
C ASP A 100 9.16 -14.17 1.20
N TRP A 101 7.85 -14.09 1.36
CA TRP A 101 7.25 -13.36 2.47
C TRP A 101 7.53 -14.03 3.81
N LEU A 102 7.73 -13.19 4.81
CA LEU A 102 7.97 -13.61 6.19
C LEU A 102 6.73 -13.29 7.03
N VAL A 103 6.57 -14.01 8.12
CA VAL A 103 5.54 -13.70 9.12
C VAL A 103 6.21 -13.07 10.32
N ARG A 104 5.72 -11.92 10.74
CA ARG A 104 6.20 -11.23 11.94
C ARG A 104 5.06 -10.93 12.87
N LYS A 105 5.32 -11.01 14.17
CA LYS A 105 4.35 -10.65 15.20
C LYS A 105 4.52 -9.17 15.55
N ILE A 106 3.41 -8.45 15.54
CA ILE A 106 3.37 -7.04 15.92
C ILE A 106 2.45 -6.89 17.11
N THR A 107 2.85 -6.06 18.07
CA THR A 107 2.02 -5.72 19.22
C THR A 107 1.30 -4.41 18.95
N ASP A 108 -0.03 -4.45 19.01
CA ASP A 108 -0.86 -3.24 18.97
C ASP A 108 -1.01 -2.73 20.40
N LYS A 109 -0.22 -1.71 20.72
CA LYS A 109 -0.17 -1.15 22.08
C LYS A 109 -1.48 -0.49 22.50
N GLU A 110 -2.22 0.07 21.54
CA GLU A 110 -3.47 0.74 21.85
C GLU A 110 -4.59 -0.26 22.15
N ARG A 111 -4.62 -1.35 21.41
CA ARG A 111 -5.66 -2.38 21.57
C ARG A 111 -5.26 -3.49 22.52
N GLY A 112 -3.98 -3.60 22.85
CA GLY A 112 -3.47 -4.55 23.84
C GLY A 112 -3.41 -6.00 23.36
N TYR A 113 -3.27 -6.24 22.05
CA TYR A 113 -3.10 -7.59 21.54
C TYR A 113 -2.02 -7.66 20.46
N ASP A 114 -1.52 -8.88 20.24
CA ASP A 114 -0.56 -9.17 19.19
C ASP A 114 -1.28 -9.70 17.94
N TYR A 115 -0.71 -9.43 16.79
CA TYR A 115 -1.20 -9.99 15.53
C TYR A 115 -0.05 -10.25 14.57
N ASP A 116 -0.28 -11.15 13.63
CA ASP A 116 0.71 -11.50 12.63
C ASP A 116 0.58 -10.63 11.39
N VAL A 117 1.72 -10.22 10.83
CA VAL A 117 1.79 -9.50 9.56
C VAL A 117 2.69 -10.27 8.61
N TYR A 118 2.41 -10.12 7.32
CA TYR A 118 3.36 -10.50 6.29
C TYR A 118 4.34 -9.36 6.07
N ALA A 119 5.58 -9.72 5.81
CA ALA A 119 6.66 -8.77 5.59
C ALA A 119 7.64 -9.31 4.57
N VAL A 120 8.42 -8.43 3.96
CA VAL A 120 9.54 -8.78 3.09
C VAL A 120 10.80 -8.08 3.55
N THR A 121 11.96 -8.63 3.19
CA THR A 121 13.22 -7.91 3.32
C THR A 121 13.34 -6.87 2.22
N PRO A 122 14.11 -5.78 2.44
CA PRO A 122 14.08 -4.62 1.54
C PRO A 122 14.48 -4.89 0.09
N GLU A 123 15.27 -5.91 -0.17
CA GLU A 123 15.68 -6.25 -1.54
C GLU A 123 14.52 -6.64 -2.45
N TYR A 124 13.38 -7.01 -1.89
CA TYR A 124 12.20 -7.35 -2.67
C TYR A 124 11.32 -6.16 -3.02
N LEU A 125 11.65 -4.97 -2.53
CA LEU A 125 10.87 -3.76 -2.79
C LEU A 125 11.20 -3.19 -4.16
N GLY A 126 10.15 -2.83 -4.90
CA GLY A 126 10.27 -1.94 -6.05
C GLY A 126 10.17 -0.50 -5.58
N TRP A 127 10.48 0.44 -6.45
CA TRP A 127 10.53 1.85 -6.08
C TRP A 127 9.95 2.74 -7.16
N ARG A 128 9.21 3.78 -6.74
CA ARG A 128 8.66 4.81 -7.63
C ARG A 128 8.72 6.16 -6.95
N TYR A 129 9.04 7.17 -7.72
CA TYR A 129 8.76 8.55 -7.31
C TYR A 129 7.30 8.85 -7.57
N ILE A 130 6.71 9.60 -6.65
CA ILE A 130 5.34 10.06 -6.76
C ILE A 130 5.40 11.57 -6.96
N ASP A 131 4.80 12.05 -8.03
CA ASP A 131 4.81 13.46 -8.37
C ASP A 131 3.37 13.98 -8.44
N PHE A 132 2.83 14.31 -7.27
CA PHE A 132 1.48 14.84 -7.21
C PHE A 132 1.40 16.29 -7.67
N GLU A 133 2.47 17.07 -7.48
CA GLU A 133 2.45 18.50 -7.77
C GLU A 133 2.29 18.80 -9.25
N GLU A 134 2.96 18.03 -10.10
CA GLU A 134 2.84 18.20 -11.54
C GLU A 134 1.46 17.79 -12.08
N ARG A 135 0.65 17.14 -11.27
CA ARG A 135 -0.63 16.58 -11.69
C ARG A 135 -1.82 17.38 -11.21
N LEU A 136 -1.57 18.32 -10.36
CA LEU A 136 -2.60 19.22 -9.86
C LEU A 136 -2.64 20.49 -10.67
#